data_96ce9d64a7a5ce420e543bbc7739a72c
#
_entry.id   96ce9d64a7a5ce420e543bbc7739a72c
#
_cell.length_a   1.000
_cell.length_b   1.000
_cell.length_c   1.000
_cell.angle_alpha   90.00
_cell.angle_beta   90.00
_cell.angle_gamma   90.00
#
_symmetry.space_group_name_H-M   'P 1'
#
loop_
_entity.id
_entity.type
_entity.pdbx_description
1 polymer ?
#
loop_
_entity_poly.entity_id
_entity_poly.type
_entity_poly.pdbx_seq_one_letter_code
_entity_poly.pdbx_strand_id
1 'polypeptide(L)'
;MRRLKKGFVLMLALILVIGAGCVTGVAQNDENAKDVALTFIKEVYSDFRTIKNDGEFNQKVESEVSETAKDVKQYVKDRKKLRESDDEALERKVTLISSVYTEVEVVSVNGNEVKLKIEAEYNYKEQYGSEPVPKDEDGKDILSGIKPTYNVVMCKEKEVWKIKKIFSNDLTDGNISPESIFSENESLRSNTEVPKYNLGELLSSSKKLARATEGVIESEQVMPNDEQGSKLELTKKKKFYKKVAKPLRKYQDKWWNGRNPKYPNYGNYDCTNYASQVLKASGAPYDKIGGNRWYIGVSSWAVVKALRGYLLKNRGFGLSGKRANRIKKLTCGDLIQIGDNTHTVVVYKGGVSDPIVTAHSSNYKGRYKVAFGRAPGARHYLVFNGYYK
;
A
#
# COMPACT_ATOMS: atom_id res chain seq x y z
N MET A 1 30.46 32.77 28.66
CA MET A 1 30.31 31.64 27.74
C MET A 1 28.89 31.59 27.23
N ARG A 2 28.68 31.98 25.97
CA ARG A 2 27.37 32.16 25.34
C ARG A 2 26.92 30.88 24.69
N ARG A 3 25.73 30.35 25.04
CA ARG A 3 25.06 29.23 24.36
C ARG A 3 24.44 29.74 23.04
N LEU A 4 24.91 29.24 21.93
CA LEU A 4 24.27 29.42 20.63
C LEU A 4 23.12 28.37 20.47
N LYS A 5 21.90 28.88 20.37
CA LYS A 5 20.75 28.12 19.90
C LYS A 5 20.87 27.99 18.35
N LYS A 6 21.03 26.80 17.86
CA LYS A 6 20.93 26.53 16.40
C LYS A 6 19.46 26.29 16.08
N GLY A 7 18.82 27.25 15.42
CA GLY A 7 17.55 27.11 14.77
C GLY A 7 17.74 26.30 13.48
N PHE A 8 16.91 25.27 13.30
CA PHE A 8 16.82 24.49 12.06
C PHE A 8 15.96 25.29 11.08
N VAL A 9 16.60 25.89 10.09
CA VAL A 9 15.91 26.49 8.93
C VAL A 9 15.73 25.37 7.90
N LEU A 10 14.48 24.99 7.64
CA LEU A 10 14.11 24.09 6.57
C LEU A 10 14.26 24.83 5.25
N MET A 11 15.33 24.58 4.52
CA MET A 11 15.58 25.13 3.18
C MET A 11 14.88 24.22 2.15
N LEU A 12 13.77 24.72 1.58
CA LEU A 12 13.15 24.13 0.38
C LEU A 12 14.09 24.36 -0.80
N ALA A 13 14.79 23.33 -1.23
CA ALA A 13 15.57 23.39 -2.46
C ALA A 13 14.65 23.07 -3.65
N LEU A 14 14.15 24.08 -4.32
CA LEU A 14 13.52 24.00 -5.62
C LEU A 14 14.64 23.85 -6.68
N ILE A 15 14.81 22.65 -7.21
CA ILE A 15 15.74 22.45 -8.37
C ILE A 15 14.96 22.79 -9.64
N LEU A 16 15.18 24.00 -10.13
CA LEU A 16 14.79 24.42 -11.47
C LEU A 16 15.84 23.93 -12.49
N VAL A 17 15.48 22.95 -13.30
CA VAL A 17 16.23 22.63 -14.53
C VAL A 17 15.62 23.46 -15.65
N ILE A 18 16.30 24.54 -16.04
CA ILE A 18 15.95 25.37 -17.19
C ILE A 18 16.59 24.76 -18.42
N GLY A 19 15.79 24.04 -19.22
CA GLY A 19 16.12 23.73 -20.61
C GLY A 19 15.55 24.85 -21.51
N ALA A 20 16.43 25.72 -22.04
CA ALA A 20 16.04 26.77 -22.95
C ALA A 20 15.66 26.19 -24.32
N GLY A 21 14.37 26.21 -24.64
CA GLY A 21 13.82 25.94 -25.97
C GLY A 21 12.47 26.62 -26.11
N CYS A 22 12.39 27.56 -27.01
CA CYS A 22 11.27 28.47 -27.29
C CYS A 22 9.90 27.79 -27.43
N VAL A 23 9.07 27.81 -26.38
CA VAL A 23 7.59 27.68 -26.45
C VAL A 23 6.98 28.42 -25.26
N THR A 24 6.89 29.74 -25.33
CA THR A 24 6.50 30.61 -24.20
C THR A 24 4.99 30.67 -23.90
N GLY A 25 4.14 30.00 -24.66
CA GLY A 25 2.69 30.02 -24.43
C GLY A 25 2.11 28.74 -23.81
N VAL A 26 2.77 27.61 -23.99
CA VAL A 26 2.28 26.30 -23.50
C VAL A 26 2.72 26.06 -22.05
N ALA A 27 3.93 26.46 -21.69
CA ALA A 27 4.51 26.19 -20.35
C ALA A 27 3.76 26.87 -19.19
N GLN A 28 3.17 28.07 -19.39
CA GLN A 28 2.48 28.80 -18.32
C GLN A 28 1.09 28.26 -18.03
N ASN A 29 0.43 27.68 -19.04
CA ASN A 29 -0.88 27.04 -18.88
C ASN A 29 -0.77 25.68 -18.14
N ASP A 30 0.30 24.93 -18.35
CA ASP A 30 0.51 23.63 -17.74
C ASP A 30 0.82 23.74 -16.24
N GLU A 31 1.56 24.77 -15.82
CA GLU A 31 1.90 25.04 -14.43
C GLU A 31 0.64 25.30 -13.59
N ASN A 32 -0.28 26.11 -14.11
CA ASN A 32 -1.54 26.40 -13.42
C ASN A 32 -2.44 25.14 -13.33
N ALA A 33 -2.45 24.25 -14.31
CA ALA A 33 -3.18 22.99 -14.24
C ALA A 33 -2.59 22.05 -13.15
N LYS A 34 -1.27 22.00 -13.02
CA LYS A 34 -0.59 21.24 -11.97
C LYS A 34 -0.94 21.75 -10.58
N ASP A 35 -0.89 23.06 -10.36
CA ASP A 35 -1.19 23.68 -9.07
C ASP A 35 -2.64 23.41 -8.64
N VAL A 36 -3.60 23.51 -9.55
CA VAL A 36 -5.01 23.17 -9.28
C VAL A 36 -5.15 21.68 -8.92
N ALA A 37 -4.53 20.79 -9.70
CA ALA A 37 -4.58 19.36 -9.44
C ALA A 37 -3.95 18.99 -8.08
N LEU A 38 -2.80 19.56 -7.74
CA LEU A 38 -2.12 19.35 -6.46
C LEU A 38 -2.94 19.87 -5.29
N THR A 39 -3.54 21.04 -5.41
CA THR A 39 -4.41 21.63 -4.40
C THR A 39 -5.62 20.74 -4.15
N PHE A 40 -6.30 20.30 -5.22
CA PHE A 40 -7.43 19.39 -5.10
C PHE A 40 -7.05 18.07 -4.43
N ILE A 41 -5.96 17.42 -4.86
CA ILE A 41 -5.51 16.17 -4.26
C ILE A 41 -5.21 16.37 -2.78
N LYS A 42 -4.50 17.43 -2.43
CA LYS A 42 -4.12 17.73 -1.05
C LYS A 42 -5.34 17.96 -0.17
N GLU A 43 -6.21 18.87 -0.55
CA GLU A 43 -7.26 19.37 0.34
C GLU A 43 -8.54 18.51 0.27
N VAL A 44 -8.93 18.07 -0.92
CA VAL A 44 -10.22 17.42 -1.13
C VAL A 44 -10.09 15.90 -1.19
N TYR A 45 -9.02 15.41 -1.83
CA TYR A 45 -8.89 13.98 -2.08
C TYR A 45 -8.13 13.25 -0.97
N SER A 46 -7.03 13.78 -0.49
CA SER A 46 -6.16 13.07 0.47
C SER A 46 -6.45 13.41 1.93
N ASP A 47 -6.66 14.67 2.25
CA ASP A 47 -6.85 15.13 3.63
C ASP A 47 -8.21 15.81 3.86
N PHE A 48 -9.26 15.21 3.32
CA PHE A 48 -10.64 15.68 3.46
C PHE A 48 -11.07 15.88 4.94
N ARG A 49 -10.37 15.26 5.89
CA ARG A 49 -10.65 15.36 7.33
C ARG A 49 -10.37 16.75 7.91
N THR A 50 -9.59 17.57 7.19
CA THR A 50 -9.34 18.96 7.59
C THR A 50 -10.52 19.88 7.26
N ILE A 51 -11.41 19.47 6.38
CA ILE A 51 -12.60 20.24 6.00
C ILE A 51 -13.67 20.09 7.08
N LYS A 52 -14.10 21.22 7.64
CA LYS A 52 -14.90 21.26 8.86
C LYS A 52 -16.29 20.63 8.75
N ASN A 53 -16.90 20.67 7.58
CA ASN A 53 -18.26 20.18 7.38
C ASN A 53 -18.52 19.77 5.93
N ASP A 54 -19.58 18.98 5.72
CA ASP A 54 -19.99 18.46 4.42
C ASP A 54 -20.36 19.55 3.42
N GLY A 55 -20.90 20.68 3.87
CA GLY A 55 -21.24 21.80 3.01
C GLY A 55 -20.01 22.39 2.34
N GLU A 56 -18.97 22.68 3.13
CA GLU A 56 -17.69 23.17 2.63
C GLU A 56 -17.02 22.18 1.67
N PHE A 57 -17.01 20.89 2.04
CA PHE A 57 -16.49 19.83 1.18
C PHE A 57 -17.23 19.78 -0.16
N ASN A 58 -18.55 19.75 -0.13
CA ASN A 58 -19.36 19.69 -1.34
C ASN A 58 -19.15 20.93 -2.21
N GLN A 59 -19.05 22.13 -1.61
CA GLN A 59 -18.77 23.37 -2.34
C GLN A 59 -17.42 23.30 -3.06
N LYS A 60 -16.37 22.80 -2.41
CA LYS A 60 -15.05 22.61 -3.04
C LYS A 60 -15.14 21.63 -4.22
N VAL A 61 -15.79 20.46 -4.03
CA VAL A 61 -15.99 19.48 -5.11
C VAL A 61 -16.73 20.10 -6.29
N GLU A 62 -17.81 20.86 -6.03
CA GLU A 62 -18.57 21.52 -7.11
C GLU A 62 -17.75 22.62 -7.81
N SER A 63 -16.88 23.35 -7.09
CA SER A 63 -16.07 24.42 -7.68
C SER A 63 -14.86 23.92 -8.46
N GLU A 64 -14.24 22.80 -8.03
CA GLU A 64 -12.95 22.34 -8.58
C GLU A 64 -13.09 21.19 -9.58
N VAL A 65 -14.22 20.45 -9.56
CA VAL A 65 -14.51 19.40 -10.53
C VAL A 65 -15.38 19.95 -11.67
N SER A 66 -15.09 19.54 -12.90
CA SER A 66 -15.80 19.93 -14.12
C SER A 66 -17.32 19.77 -13.98
N GLU A 67 -18.07 20.72 -14.52
CA GLU A 67 -19.55 20.69 -14.54
C GLU A 67 -20.08 19.42 -15.23
N THR A 68 -19.37 18.94 -16.23
CA THR A 68 -19.73 17.73 -17.00
C THR A 68 -19.33 16.42 -16.34
N ALA A 69 -18.41 16.44 -15.35
CA ALA A 69 -17.88 15.25 -14.68
C ALA A 69 -18.70 14.87 -13.42
N LYS A 70 -20.00 14.63 -13.60
CA LYS A 70 -20.94 14.30 -12.50
C LYS A 70 -20.56 13.01 -11.76
N ASP A 71 -20.07 12.02 -12.49
CA ASP A 71 -19.56 10.75 -11.97
C ASP A 71 -18.34 10.94 -11.07
N VAL A 72 -17.41 11.81 -11.45
CA VAL A 72 -16.24 12.15 -10.62
C VAL A 72 -16.66 12.89 -9.34
N LYS A 73 -17.58 13.84 -9.43
CA LYS A 73 -18.13 14.52 -8.25
C LYS A 73 -18.74 13.52 -7.26
N GLN A 74 -19.57 12.61 -7.79
CA GLN A 74 -20.20 11.58 -6.96
C GLN A 74 -19.16 10.63 -6.35
N TYR A 75 -18.18 10.18 -7.15
CA TYR A 75 -17.09 9.32 -6.68
C TYR A 75 -16.30 9.93 -5.52
N VAL A 76 -15.91 11.21 -5.63
CA VAL A 76 -15.17 11.90 -4.58
C VAL A 76 -15.99 12.02 -3.29
N LYS A 77 -17.29 12.30 -3.40
CA LYS A 77 -18.21 12.37 -2.25
C LYS A 77 -18.40 11.01 -1.60
N ASP A 78 -18.57 9.96 -2.39
CA ASP A 78 -18.75 8.59 -1.89
C ASP A 78 -17.49 8.04 -1.22
N ARG A 79 -16.32 8.38 -1.77
CA ARG A 79 -15.03 8.06 -1.18
C ARG A 79 -14.87 8.65 0.24
N LYS A 80 -15.25 9.93 0.42
CA LYS A 80 -15.28 10.56 1.74
C LYS A 80 -16.16 9.78 2.71
N LYS A 81 -17.41 9.52 2.33
CA LYS A 81 -18.36 8.76 3.15
C LYS A 81 -17.86 7.38 3.54
N LEU A 82 -17.23 6.66 2.60
CA LEU A 82 -16.68 5.34 2.88
C LEU A 82 -15.55 5.42 3.91
N ARG A 83 -14.64 6.36 3.76
CA ARG A 83 -13.53 6.54 4.69
C ARG A 83 -13.99 6.95 6.08
N GLU A 84 -14.98 7.85 6.17
CA GLU A 84 -15.59 8.22 7.45
C GLU A 84 -16.29 7.03 8.12
N SER A 85 -17.03 6.23 7.34
CA SER A 85 -17.63 5.00 7.84
C SER A 85 -16.61 3.97 8.32
N ASP A 86 -15.44 3.88 7.67
CA ASP A 86 -14.34 3.03 8.11
C ASP A 86 -13.69 3.56 9.39
N ASP A 87 -13.48 4.86 9.47
CA ASP A 87 -12.91 5.51 10.64
C ASP A 87 -13.83 5.31 11.85
N GLU A 88 -15.15 5.50 11.67
CA GLU A 88 -16.15 5.25 12.71
C GLU A 88 -16.20 3.77 13.11
N ALA A 89 -16.31 2.87 12.14
CA ALA A 89 -16.44 1.43 12.40
C ALA A 89 -15.21 0.84 13.10
N LEU A 90 -14.03 1.38 12.85
CA LEU A 90 -12.77 0.95 13.47
C LEU A 90 -12.40 1.81 14.69
N GLU A 91 -13.25 2.75 15.10
CA GLU A 91 -12.95 3.76 16.12
C GLU A 91 -11.58 4.44 15.85
N ARG A 92 -11.30 4.70 14.56
CA ARG A 92 -10.00 5.14 14.09
C ARG A 92 -9.91 6.66 14.06
N LYS A 93 -8.89 7.21 14.74
CA LYS A 93 -8.48 8.61 14.61
C LYS A 93 -7.22 8.68 13.76
N VAL A 94 -7.27 9.44 12.68
CA VAL A 94 -6.18 9.60 11.71
C VAL A 94 -5.69 11.02 11.73
N THR A 95 -4.38 11.20 11.88
CA THR A 95 -3.70 12.50 11.79
C THR A 95 -2.64 12.43 10.72
N LEU A 96 -2.72 13.27 9.70
CA LEU A 96 -1.67 13.42 8.70
C LEU A 96 -0.44 14.06 9.36
N ILE A 97 0.70 13.40 9.28
CA ILE A 97 1.97 13.88 9.85
C ILE A 97 2.81 14.55 8.78
N SER A 98 2.85 13.97 7.57
CA SER A 98 3.55 14.56 6.43
C SER A 98 2.94 14.12 5.11
N SER A 99 3.01 15.02 4.13
CA SER A 99 2.72 14.72 2.73
C SER A 99 3.86 15.23 1.86
N VAL A 100 4.30 14.41 0.91
CA VAL A 100 5.32 14.78 -0.07
C VAL A 100 4.82 14.40 -1.44
N TYR A 101 4.89 15.32 -2.39
CA TYR A 101 4.60 15.07 -3.79
C TYR A 101 5.93 14.92 -4.50
N THR A 102 6.24 13.72 -4.96
CA THR A 102 7.58 13.36 -5.42
C THR A 102 7.76 13.52 -6.91
N GLU A 103 6.67 13.45 -7.67
CA GLU A 103 6.70 13.57 -9.12
C GLU A 103 5.38 14.15 -9.62
N VAL A 104 5.46 15.15 -10.50
CA VAL A 104 4.32 15.67 -11.26
C VAL A 104 4.72 15.67 -12.73
N GLU A 105 4.27 14.65 -13.45
CA GLU A 105 4.56 14.47 -14.87
C GLU A 105 3.37 14.94 -15.71
N VAL A 106 3.63 15.76 -16.72
CA VAL A 106 2.66 16.06 -17.78
C VAL A 106 2.75 14.95 -18.82
N VAL A 107 1.76 14.09 -18.82
CA VAL A 107 1.71 12.92 -19.73
C VAL A 107 1.31 13.36 -21.14
N SER A 108 0.36 14.27 -21.25
CA SER A 108 -0.05 14.84 -22.55
C SER A 108 -0.80 16.16 -22.39
N VAL A 109 -0.71 17.00 -23.41
CA VAL A 109 -1.48 18.23 -23.55
C VAL A 109 -2.22 18.15 -24.88
N ASN A 110 -3.55 18.41 -24.87
CA ASN A 110 -4.38 18.43 -26.07
C ASN A 110 -5.41 19.55 -25.95
N GLY A 111 -5.10 20.71 -26.52
CA GLY A 111 -5.95 21.91 -26.48
C GLY A 111 -6.26 22.33 -25.03
N ASN A 112 -7.53 22.19 -24.64
CA ASN A 112 -8.00 22.53 -23.31
C ASN A 112 -7.95 21.35 -22.31
N GLU A 113 -7.23 20.27 -22.61
CA GLU A 113 -7.03 19.15 -21.70
C GLU A 113 -5.56 18.92 -21.40
N VAL A 114 -5.26 18.63 -20.14
CA VAL A 114 -3.94 18.22 -19.67
C VAL A 114 -4.09 16.92 -18.87
N LYS A 115 -3.25 15.93 -19.17
CA LYS A 115 -3.16 14.70 -18.40
C LYS A 115 -1.91 14.74 -17.53
N LEU A 116 -2.12 14.51 -16.24
CA LEU A 116 -1.08 14.54 -15.22
C LEU A 116 -0.97 13.18 -14.54
N LYS A 117 0.27 12.79 -14.25
CA LYS A 117 0.59 11.71 -13.32
C LYS A 117 1.27 12.32 -12.10
N ILE A 118 0.74 12.08 -10.92
CA ILE A 118 1.20 12.68 -9.67
C ILE A 118 1.50 11.56 -8.68
N GLU A 119 2.76 11.48 -8.22
CA GLU A 119 3.13 10.58 -7.14
C GLU A 119 3.18 11.35 -5.83
N ALA A 120 2.55 10.79 -4.80
CA ALA A 120 2.55 11.37 -3.46
C ALA A 120 2.94 10.31 -2.42
N GLU A 121 3.46 10.76 -1.31
CA GLU A 121 3.71 9.95 -0.13
C GLU A 121 3.07 10.61 1.08
N TYR A 122 2.27 9.85 1.82
CA TYR A 122 1.61 10.30 3.04
C TYR A 122 2.03 9.44 4.21
N ASN A 123 2.29 10.08 5.34
CA ASN A 123 2.55 9.41 6.60
C ASN A 123 1.51 9.87 7.62
N TYR A 124 0.86 8.91 8.26
CA TYR A 124 -0.23 9.12 9.21
C TYR A 124 0.09 8.55 10.57
N LYS A 125 -0.35 9.23 11.60
CA LYS A 125 -0.51 8.68 12.94
C LYS A 125 -1.94 8.16 13.08
N GLU A 126 -2.07 6.91 13.45
CA GLU A 126 -3.38 6.26 13.61
C GLU A 126 -3.55 5.73 15.03
N GLN A 127 -4.69 6.04 15.63
CA GLN A 127 -5.11 5.53 16.92
C GLN A 127 -6.45 4.81 16.76
N TYR A 128 -6.64 3.69 17.45
CA TYR A 128 -7.83 2.84 17.37
C TYR A 128 -8.45 2.70 18.75
N GLY A 129 -9.67 3.22 18.92
CA GLY A 129 -10.37 3.26 20.21
C GLY A 129 -9.50 3.87 21.30
N SER A 130 -9.39 3.16 22.41
CA SER A 130 -8.52 3.52 23.56
C SER A 130 -7.09 2.98 23.44
N GLU A 131 -6.78 2.19 22.39
CA GLU A 131 -5.43 1.64 22.23
C GLU A 131 -4.41 2.76 22.00
N PRO A 132 -3.25 2.71 22.68
CA PRO A 132 -2.20 3.68 22.40
C PRO A 132 -1.66 3.47 20.98
N VAL A 133 -1.13 4.56 20.39
CA VAL A 133 -0.44 4.46 19.11
C VAL A 133 0.67 3.40 19.22
N PRO A 134 0.73 2.45 18.28
CA PRO A 134 1.74 1.40 18.33
C PRO A 134 3.15 1.98 18.27
N LYS A 135 4.05 1.46 19.11
CA LYS A 135 5.45 1.88 19.16
C LYS A 135 6.39 0.80 18.63
N ASP A 136 7.52 1.24 18.05
CA ASP A 136 8.62 0.36 17.66
C ASP A 136 9.47 -0.08 18.88
N GLU A 137 10.61 -0.73 18.62
CA GLU A 137 11.53 -1.23 19.67
C GLU A 137 12.25 -0.10 20.41
N ASP A 138 12.36 1.07 19.77
CA ASP A 138 12.99 2.27 20.34
C ASP A 138 11.97 3.19 21.04
N GLY A 139 10.70 2.76 21.14
CA GLY A 139 9.61 3.50 21.78
C GLY A 139 9.02 4.63 20.91
N LYS A 140 9.37 4.73 19.63
CA LYS A 140 8.83 5.71 18.69
C LYS A 140 7.49 5.26 18.14
N ASP A 141 6.61 6.20 17.85
CA ASP A 141 5.32 5.91 17.20
C ASP A 141 5.55 5.27 15.83
N ILE A 142 4.85 4.17 15.56
CA ILE A 142 4.83 3.55 14.24
C ILE A 142 3.83 4.32 13.38
N LEU A 143 4.33 5.04 12.38
CA LEU A 143 3.49 5.72 11.42
C LEU A 143 2.99 4.75 10.36
N SER A 144 1.73 4.89 9.98
CA SER A 144 1.18 4.30 8.77
C SER A 144 1.58 5.16 7.58
N GLY A 145 1.80 4.55 6.43
CA GLY A 145 2.20 5.26 5.22
C GLY A 145 1.59 4.65 3.97
N ILE A 146 1.29 5.51 3.01
CA ILE A 146 0.87 5.13 1.66
C ILE A 146 1.64 5.96 0.64
N LYS A 147 1.91 5.36 -0.52
CA LYS A 147 2.51 6.07 -1.65
C LYS A 147 1.65 5.85 -2.90
N PRO A 148 0.55 6.60 -3.06
CA PRO A 148 -0.31 6.49 -4.21
C PRO A 148 0.25 7.22 -5.43
N THR A 149 -0.21 6.77 -6.60
CA THR A 149 -0.09 7.47 -7.88
C THR A 149 -1.48 7.93 -8.30
N TYR A 150 -1.60 9.19 -8.64
CA TYR A 150 -2.82 9.81 -9.19
C TYR A 150 -2.67 10.03 -10.68
N ASN A 151 -3.62 9.56 -11.47
CA ASN A 151 -3.79 9.92 -12.87
C ASN A 151 -4.95 10.92 -12.95
N VAL A 152 -4.65 12.13 -13.37
CA VAL A 152 -5.61 13.25 -13.39
C VAL A 152 -5.77 13.76 -14.82
N VAL A 153 -7.00 13.97 -15.26
CA VAL A 153 -7.31 14.72 -16.47
C VAL A 153 -7.92 16.05 -16.05
N MET A 154 -7.23 17.12 -16.42
CA MET A 154 -7.69 18.48 -16.25
C MET A 154 -8.37 18.95 -17.53
N CYS A 155 -9.41 19.76 -17.42
CA CYS A 155 -9.98 20.49 -18.54
C CYS A 155 -10.16 21.97 -18.19
N LYS A 156 -10.12 22.83 -19.21
CA LYS A 156 -10.30 24.26 -19.06
C LYS A 156 -11.75 24.65 -19.34
N GLU A 157 -12.43 25.19 -18.34
CA GLU A 157 -13.80 25.70 -18.44
C GLU A 157 -13.80 27.19 -18.13
N LYS A 158 -14.22 28.04 -19.08
CA LYS A 158 -14.24 29.52 -18.92
C LYS A 158 -12.91 30.06 -18.37
N GLU A 159 -11.80 29.62 -18.97
CA GLU A 159 -10.42 29.97 -18.61
C GLU A 159 -9.93 29.42 -17.23
N VAL A 160 -10.73 28.60 -16.54
CA VAL A 160 -10.36 27.98 -15.24
C VAL A 160 -10.12 26.49 -15.43
N TRP A 161 -9.01 25.99 -14.89
CA TRP A 161 -8.72 24.56 -14.86
C TRP A 161 -9.61 23.84 -13.85
N LYS A 162 -10.16 22.70 -14.27
CA LYS A 162 -11.06 21.84 -13.51
C LYS A 162 -10.62 20.38 -13.59
N ILE A 163 -10.89 19.61 -12.56
CA ILE A 163 -10.73 18.14 -12.57
C ILE A 163 -11.83 17.55 -13.46
N LYS A 164 -11.45 16.93 -14.57
CA LYS A 164 -12.36 16.18 -15.45
C LYS A 164 -12.42 14.71 -15.08
N LYS A 165 -11.27 14.13 -14.74
CA LYS A 165 -11.16 12.74 -14.26
C LYS A 165 -10.05 12.64 -13.21
N ILE A 166 -10.22 11.76 -12.24
CA ILE A 166 -9.18 11.41 -11.28
C ILE A 166 -9.27 9.92 -10.93
N PHE A 167 -8.15 9.26 -10.94
CA PHE A 167 -7.98 7.88 -10.53
C PHE A 167 -6.75 7.74 -9.63
N SER A 168 -6.83 6.89 -8.63
CA SER A 168 -5.74 6.62 -7.70
C SER A 168 -5.59 5.11 -7.47
N ASN A 169 -4.36 4.66 -7.29
CA ASN A 169 -4.05 3.32 -6.81
C ASN A 169 -3.92 3.26 -5.28
N ASP A 170 -4.50 4.22 -4.56
CA ASP A 170 -4.52 4.25 -3.09
C ASP A 170 -5.26 3.03 -2.54
N LEU A 171 -4.54 2.16 -1.84
CA LEU A 171 -5.12 0.96 -1.22
C LEU A 171 -6.16 1.27 -0.15
N THR A 172 -6.13 2.45 0.43
CA THR A 172 -7.12 2.88 1.43
C THR A 172 -8.43 3.34 0.79
N ASP A 173 -8.42 3.61 -0.53
CA ASP A 173 -9.63 3.71 -1.36
C ASP A 173 -10.18 2.32 -1.73
N GLY A 174 -9.54 1.32 -1.26
CA GLY A 174 -9.43 -0.07 -1.65
C GLY A 174 -10.69 -0.84 -1.89
N ASN A 175 -11.78 -0.18 -1.94
CA ASN A 175 -13.00 -0.92 -2.06
C ASN A 175 -13.96 -0.24 -3.02
N ILE A 176 -13.58 0.93 -3.46
CA ILE A 176 -14.22 1.57 -4.60
C ILE A 176 -13.64 1.01 -5.92
N SER A 177 -12.42 0.44 -5.86
CA SER A 177 -11.79 -0.18 -7.03
C SER A 177 -10.98 -1.45 -6.69
N PRO A 178 -11.59 -2.49 -6.07
CA PRO A 178 -10.86 -3.67 -5.64
C PRO A 178 -10.26 -4.46 -6.81
N GLU A 179 -10.92 -4.50 -7.95
CA GLU A 179 -10.46 -5.24 -9.13
C GLU A 179 -9.28 -4.55 -9.83
N SER A 180 -9.24 -3.21 -9.86
CA SER A 180 -8.18 -2.47 -10.51
C SER A 180 -6.85 -2.51 -9.74
N ILE A 181 -6.90 -2.67 -8.42
CA ILE A 181 -5.71 -2.77 -7.57
C ILE A 181 -5.12 -4.17 -7.60
N PHE A 182 -5.98 -5.19 -7.72
CA PHE A 182 -5.59 -6.60 -7.67
C PHE A 182 -5.63 -7.30 -9.03
N SER A 183 -6.14 -6.66 -10.09
CA SER A 183 -6.18 -7.26 -11.42
C SER A 183 -4.83 -7.20 -12.11
N GLU A 184 -4.48 -8.28 -12.80
CA GLU A 184 -3.29 -8.37 -13.63
C GLU A 184 -3.38 -7.51 -14.91
N ASN A 185 -4.54 -6.88 -15.18
CA ASN A 185 -4.78 -6.09 -16.37
C ASN A 185 -4.21 -4.67 -16.23
N GLU A 186 -3.05 -4.44 -16.80
CA GLU A 186 -2.39 -3.14 -16.90
C GLU A 186 -3.27 -2.07 -17.58
N SER A 187 -4.15 -2.50 -18.51
CA SER A 187 -5.11 -1.63 -19.21
C SER A 187 -6.14 -0.98 -18.27
N LEU A 188 -6.51 -1.64 -17.16
CA LEU A 188 -7.42 -1.06 -16.16
C LEU A 188 -6.74 -0.02 -15.27
N ARG A 189 -5.41 -0.08 -15.15
CA ARG A 189 -4.63 0.89 -14.34
C ARG A 189 -4.30 2.18 -15.10
N SER A 190 -4.30 2.15 -16.43
CA SER A 190 -4.20 3.33 -17.28
C SER A 190 -5.56 4.02 -17.49
N ASN A 191 -6.66 3.39 -17.05
CA ASN A 191 -8.00 3.89 -17.25
C ASN A 191 -8.29 4.99 -16.23
N THR A 192 -8.66 6.16 -16.72
CA THR A 192 -9.11 7.31 -15.91
C THR A 192 -10.62 7.31 -15.70
N GLU A 193 -11.30 6.19 -15.97
CA GLU A 193 -12.74 6.07 -15.73
C GLU A 193 -13.03 5.79 -14.25
N VAL A 194 -14.13 6.37 -13.76
CA VAL A 194 -14.61 6.09 -12.41
C VAL A 194 -15.03 4.63 -12.32
N PRO A 195 -14.49 3.87 -11.35
CA PRO A 195 -14.84 2.46 -11.21
C PRO A 195 -16.33 2.28 -10.88
N LYS A 196 -16.92 1.21 -11.39
CA LYS A 196 -18.28 0.81 -11.00
C LYS A 196 -18.25 0.16 -9.63
N TYR A 197 -19.00 0.67 -8.68
CA TYR A 197 -19.09 0.16 -7.32
C TYR A 197 -20.51 0.32 -6.74
N ASN A 198 -20.82 -0.43 -5.69
CA ASN A 198 -22.04 -0.28 -4.91
C ASN A 198 -21.70 0.29 -3.53
N LEU A 199 -21.93 1.59 -3.34
CA LEU A 199 -21.63 2.26 -2.08
C LEU A 199 -22.35 1.62 -0.88
N GLY A 200 -23.59 1.17 -1.05
CA GLY A 200 -24.36 0.53 0.03
C GLY A 200 -23.70 -0.76 0.53
N GLU A 201 -23.20 -1.58 -0.39
CA GLU A 201 -22.45 -2.80 -0.04
C GLU A 201 -21.13 -2.46 0.66
N LEU A 202 -20.42 -1.46 0.18
CA LEU A 202 -19.16 -1.01 0.76
C LEU A 202 -19.35 -0.48 2.19
N LEU A 203 -20.33 0.39 2.42
CA LEU A 203 -20.69 0.89 3.76
C LEU A 203 -21.14 -0.23 4.71
N SER A 204 -21.91 -1.20 4.19
CA SER A 204 -22.29 -2.41 4.96
C SER A 204 -21.06 -3.24 5.34
N SER A 205 -20.06 -3.33 4.45
CA SER A 205 -18.82 -4.03 4.72
C SER A 205 -17.94 -3.33 5.75
N SER A 206 -17.98 -1.99 5.87
CA SER A 206 -17.30 -1.23 6.94
C SER A 206 -17.78 -1.69 8.33
N LYS A 207 -19.09 -1.84 8.51
CA LYS A 207 -19.66 -2.35 9.76
C LYS A 207 -19.26 -3.79 10.08
N LYS A 208 -19.04 -4.62 9.05
CA LYS A 208 -18.54 -6.00 9.22
C LYS A 208 -17.05 -6.02 9.62
N LEU A 209 -16.24 -5.07 9.13
CA LEU A 209 -14.83 -4.95 9.54
C LEU A 209 -14.69 -4.71 11.05
N ALA A 210 -15.53 -3.86 11.63
CA ALA A 210 -15.54 -3.62 13.07
C ALA A 210 -15.88 -4.91 13.83
N ARG A 211 -16.96 -5.59 13.45
CA ARG A 211 -17.40 -6.85 14.09
C ARG A 211 -16.39 -7.98 13.96
N ALA A 212 -15.60 -8.02 12.88
CA ALA A 212 -14.54 -9.01 12.70
C ALA A 212 -13.35 -8.83 13.67
N THR A 213 -13.30 -7.72 14.43
CA THR A 213 -12.33 -7.56 15.53
C THR A 213 -12.74 -8.33 16.79
N GLU A 214 -14.03 -8.60 16.97
CA GLU A 214 -14.59 -9.26 18.17
C GLU A 214 -14.79 -10.76 18.01
N GLY A 215 -14.88 -11.28 16.81
CA GLY A 215 -15.20 -12.68 16.52
C GLY A 215 -14.30 -13.35 15.51
N VAL A 216 -14.14 -14.64 15.67
CA VAL A 216 -13.60 -15.56 14.65
C VAL A 216 -14.29 -15.26 13.33
N ILE A 217 -13.54 -14.96 12.26
CA ILE A 217 -14.08 -14.99 10.90
C ILE A 217 -14.52 -16.45 10.67
N GLU A 218 -15.79 -16.73 10.90
CA GLU A 218 -16.40 -17.99 10.50
C GLU A 218 -16.37 -18.03 8.97
N SER A 219 -15.71 -19.02 8.44
CA SER A 219 -15.54 -19.38 7.01
C SER A 219 -14.18 -19.11 6.37
N GLU A 220 -13.09 -19.18 7.09
CA GLU A 220 -11.87 -19.58 6.41
C GLU A 220 -11.92 -21.10 6.20
N GLN A 221 -12.18 -21.53 4.97
CA GLN A 221 -11.89 -22.91 4.58
C GLN A 221 -10.39 -23.15 4.81
N VAL A 222 -10.10 -23.73 5.96
CA VAL A 222 -8.78 -24.28 6.27
C VAL A 222 -8.59 -25.41 5.29
N MET A 223 -7.80 -25.16 4.24
CA MET A 223 -7.38 -26.24 3.36
C MET A 223 -6.70 -27.32 4.21
N PRO A 224 -7.02 -28.60 4.00
CA PRO A 224 -6.48 -29.69 4.81
C PRO A 224 -4.96 -29.62 4.88
N ASN A 225 -4.41 -29.93 6.05
CA ASN A 225 -2.99 -30.20 6.21
C ASN A 225 -2.61 -31.40 5.35
N ASP A 226 -2.01 -31.15 4.19
CA ASP A 226 -1.29 -32.23 3.47
C ASP A 226 -0.02 -32.58 4.26
N GLU A 227 -0.18 -33.39 5.28
CA GLU A 227 0.91 -34.02 6.03
C GLU A 227 1.54 -35.20 5.29
N GLN A 228 1.74 -35.11 4.00
CA GLN A 228 2.57 -36.09 3.28
C GLN A 228 3.77 -35.43 2.63
N GLY A 229 4.71 -34.98 3.46
CA GLY A 229 6.06 -34.66 3.02
C GLY A 229 6.94 -35.89 3.04
N SER A 230 7.29 -36.42 1.90
CA SER A 230 8.30 -37.47 1.76
C SER A 230 9.57 -37.09 2.54
N LYS A 231 10.00 -38.02 3.42
CA LYS A 231 11.32 -37.98 4.06
C LYS A 231 12.40 -38.01 2.99
N LEU A 232 12.94 -36.84 2.65
CA LEU A 232 14.22 -36.79 1.94
C LEU A 232 15.33 -36.93 2.98
N GLU A 233 16.16 -37.95 2.83
CA GLU A 233 17.32 -38.21 3.69
C GLU A 233 18.26 -37.00 3.75
N LEU A 234 18.39 -36.44 4.92
CA LEU A 234 19.28 -35.33 5.24
C LEU A 234 20.70 -35.84 5.50
N THR A 235 21.55 -35.83 4.48
CA THR A 235 22.93 -36.36 4.55
C THR A 235 23.97 -35.37 5.10
N LYS A 236 23.60 -34.20 5.63
CA LYS A 236 24.49 -33.32 6.46
C LYS A 236 23.68 -32.55 7.48
N LYS A 237 24.13 -32.48 8.74
CA LYS A 237 23.53 -31.66 9.81
C LYS A 237 23.57 -30.17 9.41
N LYS A 238 22.46 -29.65 8.93
CA LYS A 238 22.29 -28.24 8.63
C LYS A 238 21.93 -27.48 9.90
N LYS A 239 22.59 -26.36 10.15
CA LYS A 239 22.32 -25.52 11.32
C LYS A 239 21.08 -24.69 11.07
N PHE A 240 20.13 -24.75 12.01
CA PHE A 240 18.91 -23.93 11.96
C PHE A 240 19.13 -22.58 12.65
N TYR A 241 18.76 -21.50 11.96
CA TYR A 241 18.78 -20.14 12.45
C TYR A 241 17.35 -19.64 12.60
N LYS A 242 16.93 -19.40 13.85
CA LYS A 242 15.59 -18.86 14.14
C LYS A 242 15.43 -17.47 13.56
N LYS A 243 14.20 -17.14 13.21
CA LYS A 243 13.80 -15.79 12.78
C LYS A 243 14.16 -14.75 13.84
N VAL A 244 14.78 -13.64 13.40
CA VAL A 244 15.07 -12.46 14.22
C VAL A 244 14.31 -11.27 13.60
N ALA A 245 13.50 -10.59 14.40
CA ALA A 245 12.62 -9.52 13.92
C ALA A 245 13.39 -8.26 13.45
N LYS A 246 14.43 -7.86 14.17
CA LYS A 246 15.15 -6.60 13.94
C LYS A 246 15.63 -6.39 12.50
N PRO A 247 16.36 -7.32 11.84
CA PRO A 247 16.79 -7.11 10.45
C PRO A 247 15.61 -7.06 9.47
N LEU A 248 14.55 -7.84 9.71
CA LEU A 248 13.35 -7.86 8.89
C LEU A 248 12.63 -6.51 8.96
N ARG A 249 12.46 -5.96 10.17
CA ARG A 249 11.83 -4.66 10.39
C ARG A 249 12.66 -3.53 9.78
N LYS A 250 13.97 -3.50 10.00
CA LYS A 250 14.88 -2.52 9.39
C LYS A 250 14.79 -2.52 7.86
N TYR A 251 14.64 -3.70 7.25
CA TYR A 251 14.43 -3.80 5.81
C TYR A 251 13.11 -3.20 5.38
N GLN A 252 12.02 -3.53 6.08
CA GLN A 252 10.68 -3.01 5.82
C GLN A 252 10.63 -1.48 5.98
N ASP A 253 11.21 -0.93 7.06
CA ASP A 253 11.27 0.53 7.27
C ASP A 253 11.96 1.27 6.14
N LYS A 254 13.02 0.68 5.60
CA LYS A 254 13.78 1.32 4.52
C LYS A 254 13.12 1.23 3.16
N TRP A 255 12.35 0.17 2.89
CA TRP A 255 11.98 -0.19 1.54
C TRP A 255 10.47 -0.36 1.30
N TRP A 256 9.60 -0.08 2.27
CA TRP A 256 8.15 -0.22 2.08
C TRP A 256 7.58 0.74 1.03
N ASN A 257 8.21 1.92 0.85
CA ASN A 257 7.77 2.99 -0.05
C ASN A 257 8.71 3.19 -1.25
N GLY A 258 9.72 2.33 -1.43
CA GLY A 258 10.70 2.43 -2.48
C GLY A 258 11.19 1.08 -2.98
N ARG A 259 12.01 1.08 -4.02
CA ARG A 259 12.60 -0.13 -4.60
C ARG A 259 14.07 -0.22 -4.26
N ASN A 260 14.48 -1.39 -3.76
CA ASN A 260 15.90 -1.65 -3.49
C ASN A 260 16.61 -1.97 -4.82
N PRO A 261 17.58 -1.14 -5.25
CA PRO A 261 18.24 -1.31 -6.56
C PRO A 261 19.06 -2.59 -6.69
N LYS A 262 19.30 -3.31 -5.58
CA LYS A 262 19.96 -4.63 -5.60
C LYS A 262 19.08 -5.77 -6.12
N TYR A 263 17.78 -5.52 -6.29
CA TYR A 263 16.80 -6.52 -6.72
C TYR A 263 16.05 -6.03 -7.94
N PRO A 264 15.53 -6.94 -8.79
CA PRO A 264 14.67 -6.55 -9.89
C PRO A 264 13.42 -5.85 -9.36
N ASN A 265 12.93 -4.89 -10.15
CA ASN A 265 11.66 -4.23 -9.92
C ASN A 265 10.63 -4.81 -10.89
N TYR A 266 9.58 -5.43 -10.36
CA TYR A 266 8.49 -6.00 -11.14
C TYR A 266 7.29 -5.06 -11.25
N GLY A 267 7.47 -3.77 -10.96
CA GLY A 267 6.41 -2.77 -11.07
C GLY A 267 5.22 -3.11 -10.17
N ASN A 268 4.08 -3.29 -10.82
CA ASN A 268 2.82 -3.60 -10.14
C ASN A 268 2.71 -5.05 -9.62
N TYR A 269 3.64 -5.93 -9.99
CA TYR A 269 3.68 -7.34 -9.57
C TYR A 269 4.76 -7.61 -8.53
N ASP A 270 5.16 -6.59 -7.77
CA ASP A 270 6.33 -6.63 -6.91
C ASP A 270 6.07 -7.16 -5.49
N CYS A 271 4.83 -7.49 -5.13
CA CYS A 271 4.45 -7.86 -3.77
C CYS A 271 5.23 -9.06 -3.21
N THR A 272 5.35 -10.13 -3.98
CA THR A 272 6.06 -11.35 -3.54
C THR A 272 7.57 -11.19 -3.66
N ASN A 273 8.07 -10.45 -4.65
CA ASN A 273 9.48 -10.06 -4.73
C ASN A 273 9.90 -9.28 -3.47
N TYR A 274 9.10 -8.29 -3.06
CA TYR A 274 9.33 -7.55 -1.82
C TYR A 274 9.32 -8.47 -0.59
N ALA A 275 8.33 -9.35 -0.47
CA ALA A 275 8.27 -10.31 0.62
C ALA A 275 9.52 -11.19 0.68
N SER A 276 9.99 -11.69 -0.46
CA SER A 276 11.23 -12.46 -0.56
C SER A 276 12.47 -11.65 -0.15
N GLN A 277 12.53 -10.36 -0.49
CA GLN A 277 13.60 -9.47 -0.06
C GLN A 277 13.59 -9.27 1.47
N VAL A 278 12.41 -9.09 2.08
CA VAL A 278 12.29 -9.03 3.55
C VAL A 278 12.80 -10.33 4.18
N LEU A 279 12.35 -11.49 3.68
CA LEU A 279 12.83 -12.79 4.17
C LEU A 279 14.33 -12.96 3.99
N LYS A 280 14.89 -12.47 2.88
CA LYS A 280 16.34 -12.49 2.61
C LYS A 280 17.14 -11.63 3.60
N ALA A 281 16.55 -10.53 4.10
CA ALA A 281 17.17 -9.68 5.12
C ALA A 281 17.40 -10.38 6.47
N SER A 282 16.74 -11.53 6.71
CA SER A 282 17.05 -12.38 7.88
C SER A 282 18.44 -13.00 7.86
N GLY A 283 19.16 -12.92 6.74
CA GLY A 283 20.43 -13.62 6.52
C GLY A 283 20.27 -15.00 5.85
N ALA A 284 19.03 -15.36 5.44
CA ALA A 284 18.79 -16.62 4.77
C ALA A 284 19.62 -16.75 3.48
N PRO A 285 20.24 -17.90 3.22
CA PRO A 285 20.96 -18.13 1.96
C PRO A 285 19.97 -18.25 0.80
N TYR A 286 20.45 -18.01 -0.42
CA TYR A 286 19.71 -18.42 -1.62
C TYR A 286 19.73 -19.96 -1.70
N ASP A 287 18.55 -20.53 -1.85
CA ASP A 287 18.43 -21.96 -2.10
C ASP A 287 18.44 -22.21 -3.60
N LYS A 288 19.57 -22.72 -4.10
CA LYS A 288 19.78 -23.06 -5.50
C LYS A 288 19.86 -24.58 -5.75
N ILE A 289 19.66 -25.38 -4.70
CA ILE A 289 19.91 -26.82 -4.70
C ILE A 289 18.59 -27.59 -4.65
N GLY A 290 18.47 -28.61 -5.48
CA GLY A 290 17.31 -29.50 -5.50
C GLY A 290 16.10 -28.98 -6.27
N GLY A 291 14.94 -29.62 -6.09
CA GLY A 291 13.70 -29.33 -6.81
C GLY A 291 12.95 -28.10 -6.32
N ASN A 292 13.09 -27.77 -5.02
CA ASN A 292 12.51 -26.56 -4.42
C ASN A 292 13.59 -25.51 -4.32
N ARG A 293 13.52 -24.43 -5.11
CA ARG A 293 14.53 -23.38 -5.18
C ARG A 293 13.95 -22.06 -4.74
N TRP A 294 14.78 -21.20 -4.11
CA TRP A 294 14.40 -19.84 -3.75
C TRP A 294 15.58 -18.88 -3.92
N TYR A 295 15.59 -18.16 -5.02
CA TYR A 295 16.55 -17.13 -5.38
C TYR A 295 15.97 -16.20 -6.45
N ILE A 296 16.63 -15.08 -6.73
CA ILE A 296 16.19 -14.11 -7.75
C ILE A 296 16.05 -14.80 -9.12
N GLY A 297 14.92 -14.59 -9.80
CA GLY A 297 14.64 -15.13 -11.12
C GLY A 297 13.86 -16.44 -11.16
N VAL A 298 13.54 -17.05 -9.99
CA VAL A 298 12.65 -18.22 -9.94
C VAL A 298 11.25 -17.86 -9.42
N SER A 299 10.24 -18.65 -9.78
CA SER A 299 8.85 -18.40 -9.40
C SER A 299 8.65 -18.28 -7.88
N SER A 300 9.34 -19.10 -7.07
CA SER A 300 9.25 -19.03 -5.60
C SER A 300 9.78 -17.71 -5.00
N TRP A 301 10.53 -16.93 -5.76
CA TRP A 301 10.96 -15.60 -5.36
C TRP A 301 9.90 -14.51 -5.61
N ALA A 302 9.13 -14.62 -6.71
CA ALA A 302 8.30 -13.53 -7.21
C ALA A 302 6.80 -13.84 -7.34
N VAL A 303 6.38 -15.12 -7.21
CA VAL A 303 5.00 -15.56 -7.41
C VAL A 303 4.38 -16.03 -6.09
N VAL A 304 3.19 -15.52 -5.78
CA VAL A 304 2.46 -15.74 -4.50
C VAL A 304 2.36 -17.22 -4.13
N LYS A 305 1.75 -18.03 -5.02
CA LYS A 305 1.53 -19.46 -4.80
C LYS A 305 2.85 -20.24 -4.73
N ALA A 306 3.84 -19.87 -5.53
CA ALA A 306 5.12 -20.54 -5.57
C ALA A 306 5.94 -20.30 -4.28
N LEU A 307 5.96 -19.06 -3.75
CA LEU A 307 6.58 -18.76 -2.45
C LEU A 307 5.89 -19.54 -1.32
N ARG A 308 4.55 -19.59 -1.32
CA ARG A 308 3.79 -20.40 -0.36
C ARG A 308 4.19 -21.86 -0.41
N GLY A 309 4.21 -22.43 -1.60
CA GLY A 309 4.62 -23.82 -1.82
C GLY A 309 6.03 -24.09 -1.31
N TYR A 310 6.96 -23.20 -1.63
CA TYR A 310 8.34 -23.31 -1.16
C TYR A 310 8.44 -23.32 0.38
N LEU A 311 7.85 -22.31 1.05
CA LEU A 311 7.90 -22.20 2.52
C LEU A 311 7.29 -23.41 3.24
N LEU A 312 6.20 -23.95 2.70
CA LEU A 312 5.47 -25.06 3.31
C LEU A 312 6.12 -26.41 3.04
N LYS A 313 6.79 -26.59 1.89
CA LYS A 313 7.38 -27.88 1.48
C LYS A 313 8.87 -27.97 1.78
N ASN A 314 9.59 -26.86 1.91
CA ASN A 314 11.03 -26.90 2.16
C ASN A 314 11.34 -27.46 3.55
N ARG A 315 12.14 -28.52 3.60
CA ARG A 315 12.63 -29.16 4.83
C ARG A 315 14.16 -29.24 4.85
N GLY A 316 14.79 -28.58 3.89
CA GLY A 316 16.24 -28.62 3.71
C GLY A 316 16.88 -27.25 3.86
N PHE A 317 17.88 -26.99 3.02
CA PHE A 317 18.59 -25.73 2.95
C PHE A 317 17.65 -24.57 2.55
N GLY A 318 17.85 -23.37 3.09
CA GLY A 318 17.04 -22.19 2.79
C GLY A 318 15.94 -21.92 3.82
N LEU A 319 14.86 -21.20 3.41
CA LEU A 319 13.79 -20.78 4.31
C LEU A 319 12.98 -21.96 4.85
N SER A 320 12.47 -21.81 6.06
CA SER A 320 11.56 -22.75 6.71
C SER A 320 10.31 -22.03 7.20
N GLY A 321 9.14 -22.56 6.86
CA GLY A 321 7.87 -21.96 7.24
C GLY A 321 6.80 -23.01 7.54
N LYS A 322 5.67 -22.53 8.07
CA LYS A 322 4.46 -23.32 8.33
C LYS A 322 3.21 -22.46 8.19
N ARG A 323 2.05 -23.10 8.11
CA ARG A 323 0.76 -22.38 8.19
C ARG A 323 0.47 -21.95 9.63
N ALA A 324 -0.22 -20.80 9.75
CA ALA A 324 -0.91 -20.45 10.98
C ALA A 324 -2.43 -20.53 10.73
N ASN A 325 -3.16 -20.91 11.78
CA ASN A 325 -4.63 -20.98 11.73
C ASN A 325 -5.33 -19.67 12.12
N ARG A 326 -4.59 -18.66 12.60
CA ARG A 326 -5.12 -17.37 13.04
C ARG A 326 -4.14 -16.25 12.77
N ILE A 327 -4.64 -15.11 12.33
CA ILE A 327 -3.84 -13.91 12.05
C ILE A 327 -3.04 -13.42 13.26
N LYS A 328 -3.63 -13.48 14.46
CA LYS A 328 -2.99 -13.07 15.72
C LYS A 328 -1.76 -13.89 16.12
N LYS A 329 -1.49 -15.02 15.47
CA LYS A 329 -0.25 -15.80 15.67
C LYS A 329 0.92 -15.30 14.85
N LEU A 330 0.67 -14.39 13.91
CA LEU A 330 1.71 -13.85 13.05
C LEU A 330 2.54 -12.82 13.81
N THR A 331 3.80 -12.78 13.49
CA THR A 331 4.81 -11.87 14.06
C THR A 331 5.62 -11.24 12.94
N CYS A 332 6.51 -10.32 13.25
CA CYS A 332 7.32 -9.63 12.24
C CYS A 332 7.99 -10.59 11.26
N GLY A 333 7.87 -10.32 9.97
CA GLY A 333 8.41 -11.13 8.87
C GLY A 333 7.54 -12.32 8.44
N ASP A 334 6.41 -12.57 9.12
CA ASP A 334 5.43 -13.53 8.65
C ASP A 334 4.63 -12.94 7.49
N LEU A 335 3.97 -13.79 6.71
CA LEU A 335 3.29 -13.38 5.50
C LEU A 335 1.79 -13.60 5.60
N ILE A 336 1.02 -12.68 5.03
CA ILE A 336 -0.39 -12.89 4.71
C ILE A 336 -0.50 -12.89 3.19
N GLN A 337 -0.99 -13.98 2.62
CA GLN A 337 -1.30 -14.06 1.21
C GLN A 337 -2.80 -14.00 1.00
N ILE A 338 -3.23 -13.21 0.03
CA ILE A 338 -4.62 -12.91 -0.30
C ILE A 338 -4.93 -13.56 -1.63
N GLY A 339 -6.05 -14.31 -1.69
CA GLY A 339 -6.38 -15.14 -2.85
C GLY A 339 -5.35 -16.24 -3.09
N ASP A 340 -5.55 -17.03 -4.14
CA ASP A 340 -4.60 -18.12 -4.44
C ASP A 340 -3.29 -17.63 -5.03
N ASN A 341 -3.34 -16.56 -5.82
CA ASN A 341 -2.16 -16.00 -6.49
C ASN A 341 -2.22 -14.47 -6.66
N THR A 342 -2.96 -13.75 -5.78
CA THR A 342 -3.24 -12.34 -6.00
C THR A 342 -2.22 -11.43 -5.34
N HIS A 343 -1.99 -11.57 -4.02
CA HIS A 343 -1.16 -10.61 -3.30
C HIS A 343 -0.43 -11.22 -2.11
N THR A 344 0.73 -10.67 -1.78
CA THR A 344 1.52 -11.02 -0.57
C THR A 344 1.84 -9.76 0.21
N VAL A 345 1.51 -9.74 1.50
CA VAL A 345 1.93 -8.69 2.43
C VAL A 345 2.78 -9.27 3.55
N VAL A 346 3.65 -8.44 4.11
CA VAL A 346 4.59 -8.84 5.16
C VAL A 346 4.19 -8.21 6.48
N VAL A 347 4.08 -9.00 7.53
CA VAL A 347 3.79 -8.50 8.87
C VAL A 347 4.98 -7.68 9.39
N TYR A 348 4.70 -6.44 9.74
CA TYR A 348 5.65 -5.53 10.38
C TYR A 348 5.58 -5.64 11.92
N LYS A 349 4.36 -5.56 12.48
CA LYS A 349 4.06 -5.77 13.90
C LYS A 349 2.81 -6.63 14.02
N GLY A 350 2.94 -7.79 14.60
CA GLY A 350 1.87 -8.78 14.76
C GLY A 350 1.50 -9.05 16.21
N GLY A 351 0.95 -10.24 16.48
CA GLY A 351 0.47 -10.64 17.80
C GLY A 351 -0.96 -10.17 18.11
N VAL A 352 -1.62 -9.52 17.15
CA VAL A 352 -2.95 -8.92 17.27
C VAL A 352 -3.85 -9.36 16.11
N SER A 353 -5.16 -9.14 16.24
CA SER A 353 -6.16 -9.49 15.21
C SER A 353 -6.10 -8.59 13.96
N ASP A 354 -5.46 -7.43 14.07
CA ASP A 354 -5.24 -6.49 12.97
C ASP A 354 -3.77 -6.03 12.96
N PRO A 355 -2.85 -6.84 12.41
CA PRO A 355 -1.43 -6.52 12.41
C PRO A 355 -1.10 -5.32 11.54
N ILE A 356 0.00 -4.63 11.86
CA ILE A 356 0.62 -3.69 10.92
C ILE A 356 1.38 -4.51 9.89
N VAL A 357 1.17 -4.20 8.61
CA VAL A 357 1.80 -4.87 7.48
C VAL A 357 2.49 -3.86 6.57
N THR A 358 3.40 -4.37 5.74
CA THR A 358 4.00 -3.63 4.64
C THR A 358 3.76 -4.38 3.33
N ALA A 359 3.62 -3.65 2.23
CA ALA A 359 3.37 -4.23 0.92
C ALA A 359 4.00 -3.37 -0.20
N HIS A 360 4.32 -4.04 -1.31
CA HIS A 360 4.59 -3.43 -2.60
C HIS A 360 3.43 -3.69 -3.58
N SER A 361 3.55 -3.23 -4.80
CA SER A 361 2.56 -3.06 -5.85
C SER A 361 1.78 -1.75 -5.66
N SER A 362 1.13 -1.56 -4.53
CA SER A 362 0.80 -0.24 -4.01
C SER A 362 1.52 -0.12 -2.67
N ASN A 363 2.46 0.80 -2.59
CA ASN A 363 3.34 0.90 -1.44
C ASN A 363 2.55 1.27 -0.19
N TYR A 364 2.53 0.37 0.79
CA TYR A 364 1.71 0.48 1.98
C TYR A 364 2.46 0.04 3.24
N LYS A 365 2.26 0.78 4.31
CA LYS A 365 2.61 0.42 5.68
C LYS A 365 1.48 0.85 6.62
N GLY A 366 0.77 -0.09 7.23
CA GLY A 366 -0.35 0.23 8.13
C GLY A 366 -1.14 -1.00 8.54
N ARG A 367 -2.28 -0.79 9.18
CA ARG A 367 -3.15 -1.87 9.63
C ARG A 367 -3.69 -2.69 8.46
N TYR A 368 -3.61 -4.02 8.59
CA TYR A 368 -3.99 -4.96 7.54
C TYR A 368 -5.45 -4.77 7.09
N LYS A 369 -6.38 -4.63 8.03
CA LYS A 369 -7.80 -4.51 7.71
C LYS A 369 -8.15 -3.26 6.92
N VAL A 370 -7.45 -2.15 7.16
CA VAL A 370 -7.69 -0.88 6.44
C VAL A 370 -7.49 -1.05 4.94
N ALA A 371 -6.40 -1.68 4.54
CA ALA A 371 -6.06 -1.83 3.13
C ALA A 371 -6.53 -3.14 2.49
N PHE A 372 -6.58 -4.22 3.26
CA PHE A 372 -6.76 -5.57 2.72
C PHE A 372 -7.94 -6.33 3.34
N GLY A 373 -8.61 -5.79 4.35
CA GLY A 373 -9.68 -6.51 5.05
C GLY A 373 -10.85 -6.91 4.15
N ARG A 374 -11.13 -6.12 3.11
CA ARG A 374 -12.20 -6.36 2.13
C ARG A 374 -11.73 -7.04 0.85
N ALA A 375 -10.42 -7.21 0.66
CA ALA A 375 -9.92 -7.84 -0.55
C ALA A 375 -10.58 -9.21 -0.76
N PRO A 376 -10.97 -9.59 -1.98
CA PRO A 376 -11.61 -10.87 -2.24
C PRO A 376 -10.63 -12.05 -2.09
N GLY A 377 -11.19 -13.25 -1.91
CA GLY A 377 -10.45 -14.50 -1.91
C GLY A 377 -9.96 -14.97 -0.53
N ALA A 378 -9.49 -16.20 -0.50
CA ALA A 378 -9.02 -16.87 0.70
C ALA A 378 -7.77 -16.17 1.32
N ARG A 379 -7.58 -16.36 2.62
CA ARG A 379 -6.39 -15.86 3.34
C ARG A 379 -5.48 -17.03 3.69
N HIS A 380 -4.19 -16.89 3.41
CA HIS A 380 -3.18 -17.86 3.81
C HIS A 380 -2.19 -17.19 4.76
N TYR A 381 -2.19 -17.62 6.00
CA TYR A 381 -1.28 -17.14 7.04
C TYR A 381 -0.05 -18.03 7.08
N LEU A 382 1.13 -17.46 6.86
CA LEU A 382 2.39 -18.18 6.76
C LEU A 382 3.36 -17.66 7.81
N VAL A 383 3.76 -18.53 8.71
CA VAL A 383 4.81 -18.25 9.70
C VAL A 383 6.16 -18.59 9.10
N PHE A 384 7.02 -17.61 9.01
CA PHE A 384 8.44 -17.81 8.72
C PHE A 384 9.16 -18.18 10.01
N ASN A 385 9.61 -19.41 10.14
CA ASN A 385 10.28 -19.90 11.34
C ASN A 385 11.76 -19.47 11.41
N GLY A 386 12.40 -19.31 10.29
CA GLY A 386 13.83 -19.10 10.12
C GLY A 386 14.36 -19.82 8.89
N TYR A 387 15.62 -20.21 8.92
CA TYR A 387 16.26 -20.84 7.76
C TYR A 387 17.32 -21.85 8.19
N TYR A 388 17.64 -22.77 7.29
CA TYR A 388 18.77 -23.71 7.40
C TYR A 388 19.93 -23.24 6.52
N LYS A 389 21.16 -23.36 7.07
CA LYS A 389 22.40 -22.99 6.37
C LYS A 389 23.44 -24.11 6.48
#